data_883ca6deae272a495f1667d09139ce10
#
_entry.id   883ca6deae272a495f1667d09139ce10
#
_cell.length_a   1.000
_cell.length_b   1.000
_cell.length_c   1.000
_cell.angle_alpha   90.00
_cell.angle_beta   90.00
_cell.angle_gamma   90.00
#
_symmetry.space_group_name_H-M   'P 1'
#
loop_
_entity.id
_entity.type
_entity.pdbx_description
1 polymer ?
#
loop_
_entity_poly.entity_id
_entity_poly.type
_entity_poly.pdbx_seq_one_letter_code
_entity_poly.pdbx_strand_id
1 'polypeptide(L)'
;MNPTDPQHEPLRVGPTKILPAGVIQFQEYLSGETGIEVIIDARTRESYVATVALVPYGAPHPGAGGVWLKGWSENEGVPQALELAGVVRLTGRKHRSGWVIADHGELTERALQVRDHQLHQRKR
;
A
#
# COMPACT_ATOMS: atom_id res chain seq x y z
N MET A 1 1.21 -23.91 -12.24
CA MET A 1 1.78 -22.61 -11.86
C MET A 1 3.07 -22.79 -11.10
N ASN A 2 4.09 -22.09 -11.48
CA ASN A 2 5.38 -22.17 -10.82
C ASN A 2 5.35 -21.30 -9.55
N PRO A 3 5.48 -21.88 -8.35
CA PRO A 3 5.44 -21.08 -7.13
C PRO A 3 6.61 -20.12 -6.97
N THR A 4 7.66 -20.28 -7.78
CA THR A 4 8.80 -19.38 -7.75
C THR A 4 8.71 -18.25 -8.76
N ASP A 5 7.58 -18.13 -9.49
CA ASP A 5 7.37 -17.03 -10.43
C ASP A 5 7.33 -15.71 -9.66
N PRO A 6 8.27 -14.77 -9.92
CA PRO A 6 8.32 -13.52 -9.16
C PRO A 6 7.04 -12.70 -9.21
N GLN A 7 6.25 -12.83 -10.29
CA GLN A 7 5.00 -12.09 -10.43
C GLN A 7 3.95 -12.52 -9.40
N HIS A 8 4.08 -13.73 -8.88
CA HIS A 8 3.11 -14.31 -7.96
C HIS A 8 3.58 -14.28 -6.51
N GLU A 9 4.83 -13.91 -6.28
CA GLU A 9 5.35 -13.83 -4.92
C GLU A 9 4.82 -12.57 -4.25
N PRO A 10 4.30 -12.67 -3.00
CA PRO A 10 3.87 -11.47 -2.28
C PRO A 10 5.05 -10.58 -1.97
N LEU A 11 4.80 -9.28 -1.95
CA LEU A 11 5.78 -8.32 -1.50
C LEU A 11 5.83 -8.32 0.02
N ARG A 12 7.02 -8.08 0.57
CA ARG A 12 7.23 -8.07 2.01
C ARG A 12 7.82 -6.73 2.44
N VAL A 13 7.34 -6.27 3.58
CA VAL A 13 7.93 -5.13 4.27
C VAL A 13 8.75 -5.69 5.42
N GLY A 14 10.04 -5.36 5.49
CA GLY A 14 10.88 -5.78 6.57
C GLY A 14 10.59 -5.02 7.86
N PRO A 15 11.06 -5.52 9.00
CA PRO A 15 10.87 -4.79 10.23
C PRO A 15 11.68 -3.49 10.21
N THR A 16 11.13 -2.46 10.84
CA THR A 16 11.85 -1.22 11.14
C THR A 16 11.94 -1.08 12.65
N LYS A 17 12.49 0.03 13.14
CA LYS A 17 12.58 0.26 14.58
C LYS A 17 11.21 0.34 15.24
N ILE A 18 10.19 0.74 14.48
CA ILE A 18 8.86 0.98 15.04
C ILE A 18 7.76 0.14 14.37
N LEU A 19 8.06 -0.52 13.25
CA LEU A 19 7.06 -1.28 12.50
C LEU A 19 7.48 -2.74 12.39
N PRO A 20 6.57 -3.68 12.65
CA PRO A 20 6.88 -5.10 12.47
C PRO A 20 6.95 -5.47 10.98
N ALA A 21 7.57 -6.60 10.71
CA ALA A 21 7.58 -7.16 9.37
C ALA A 21 6.18 -7.61 8.96
N GLY A 22 5.89 -7.59 7.68
CA GLY A 22 4.60 -8.04 7.18
C GLY A 22 4.61 -8.34 5.70
N VAL A 23 3.46 -8.82 5.22
CA VAL A 23 3.24 -9.17 3.81
C VAL A 23 2.19 -8.24 3.24
N ILE A 24 2.46 -7.72 2.05
CA ILE A 24 1.58 -6.76 1.39
C ILE A 24 0.39 -7.48 0.78
N GLN A 25 -0.81 -6.97 1.05
CA GLN A 25 -2.04 -7.37 0.39
C GLN A 25 -2.68 -6.13 -0.21
N PHE A 26 -2.93 -6.16 -1.52
CA PHE A 26 -3.55 -5.03 -2.21
C PHE A 26 -5.07 -5.18 -2.18
N GLN A 27 -5.75 -4.05 -2.16
CA GLN A 27 -7.20 -3.96 -2.16
C GLN A 27 -7.62 -2.85 -3.10
N GLU A 28 -8.90 -2.81 -3.43
CA GLU A 28 -9.46 -1.74 -4.23
C GLU A 28 -10.60 -1.12 -3.43
N TYR A 29 -10.51 0.19 -3.20
CA TYR A 29 -11.57 0.93 -2.53
C TYR A 29 -12.74 1.17 -3.47
N LEU A 30 -13.90 1.49 -2.92
CA LEU A 30 -15.08 1.80 -3.73
C LEU A 30 -14.82 2.96 -4.70
N SER A 31 -13.91 3.86 -4.35
CA SER A 31 -13.52 4.97 -5.22
C SER A 31 -12.66 4.54 -6.41
N GLY A 32 -12.24 3.27 -6.47
CA GLY A 32 -11.31 2.78 -7.47
C GLY A 32 -9.85 2.95 -7.09
N GLU A 33 -9.56 3.63 -5.98
CA GLU A 33 -8.19 3.79 -5.51
C GLU A 33 -7.63 2.47 -5.01
N THR A 34 -6.32 2.29 -5.17
CA THR A 34 -5.63 1.11 -4.64
C THR A 34 -5.42 1.26 -3.13
N GLY A 35 -5.72 0.21 -2.39
CA GLY A 35 -5.42 0.12 -0.97
C GLY A 35 -4.27 -0.84 -0.72
N ILE A 36 -3.50 -0.57 0.33
CA ILE A 36 -2.38 -1.41 0.75
C ILE A 36 -2.59 -1.77 2.20
N GLU A 37 -2.67 -3.07 2.48
CA GLU A 37 -2.70 -3.59 3.84
C GLU A 37 -1.44 -4.40 4.07
N VAL A 38 -0.83 -4.24 5.24
CA VAL A 38 0.34 -5.03 5.65
C VAL A 38 -0.12 -6.05 6.67
N ILE A 39 -0.06 -7.31 6.30
CA ILE A 39 -0.49 -8.42 7.16
C ILE A 39 0.70 -8.85 8.01
N ILE A 40 0.57 -8.67 9.32
CA ILE A 40 1.63 -9.04 10.28
C ILE A 40 1.51 -10.51 10.64
N ASP A 41 0.30 -10.96 10.95
CA ASP A 41 0.04 -12.35 11.32
C ASP A 41 -1.31 -12.76 10.73
N ALA A 42 -1.27 -13.65 9.74
CA ALA A 42 -2.48 -14.07 9.05
C ALA A 42 -3.41 -14.89 9.95
N ARG A 43 -2.87 -15.57 10.97
CA ARG A 43 -3.68 -16.40 11.87
C ARG A 43 -4.54 -15.52 12.79
N THR A 44 -3.96 -14.46 13.32
CA THR A 44 -4.66 -13.55 14.22
C THR A 44 -5.34 -12.41 13.48
N ARG A 45 -5.04 -12.26 12.18
CA ARG A 45 -5.50 -11.16 11.33
C ARG A 45 -4.93 -9.81 11.77
N GLU A 46 -3.83 -9.85 12.50
CA GLU A 46 -3.14 -8.61 12.86
C GLU A 46 -2.57 -7.98 11.60
N SER A 47 -2.93 -6.72 11.37
CA SER A 47 -2.51 -6.00 10.17
C SER A 47 -2.63 -4.51 10.40
N TYR A 48 -2.07 -3.73 9.49
CA TYR A 48 -2.35 -2.29 9.44
C TYR A 48 -2.56 -1.86 8.00
N VAL A 49 -3.37 -0.81 7.83
CA VAL A 49 -3.67 -0.25 6.50
C VAL A 49 -2.73 0.92 6.26
N ALA A 50 -2.01 0.88 5.15
CA ALA A 50 -0.98 1.87 4.82
C ALA A 50 -1.52 3.03 3.97
N THR A 51 -2.71 2.90 3.42
CA THR A 51 -3.30 3.87 2.50
C THR A 51 -4.57 4.47 3.07
N VAL A 52 -5.04 5.53 2.43
CA VAL A 52 -6.32 6.15 2.74
C VAL A 52 -6.98 6.57 1.44
N ALA A 53 -8.30 6.33 1.33
CA ALA A 53 -9.08 6.71 0.16
C ALA A 53 -9.57 8.14 0.32
N LEU A 54 -8.90 9.09 -0.30
CA LEU A 54 -9.19 10.51 -0.13
C LEU A 54 -9.96 11.14 -1.29
N VAL A 55 -10.12 10.44 -2.41
CA VAL A 55 -10.88 10.99 -3.54
C VAL A 55 -12.30 11.35 -3.14
N PRO A 56 -13.04 10.53 -2.34
CA PRO A 56 -14.38 10.94 -1.90
C PRO A 56 -14.38 12.18 -1.00
N TYR A 57 -13.23 12.58 -0.47
CA TYR A 57 -13.11 13.72 0.42
C TYR A 57 -12.42 14.90 -0.28
N GLY A 58 -12.42 14.92 -1.61
CA GLY A 58 -11.96 16.05 -2.39
C GLY A 58 -10.53 16.02 -2.86
N ALA A 59 -9.78 14.97 -2.56
CA ALA A 59 -8.42 14.84 -3.07
C ALA A 59 -8.43 14.52 -4.57
N PRO A 60 -7.40 14.95 -5.32
CA PRO A 60 -7.27 14.51 -6.70
C PRO A 60 -7.02 13.01 -6.75
N HIS A 61 -7.44 12.38 -7.85
CA HIS A 61 -7.14 10.96 -8.04
C HIS A 61 -5.62 10.78 -8.06
N PRO A 62 -5.08 9.78 -7.35
CA PRO A 62 -3.62 9.64 -7.23
C PRO A 62 -2.93 9.12 -8.49
N GLY A 63 -3.70 8.74 -9.53
CA GLY A 63 -3.15 8.15 -10.76
C GLY A 63 -3.37 6.65 -10.81
N ALA A 64 -3.18 6.04 -11.98
CA ALA A 64 -3.47 4.61 -12.19
C ALA A 64 -2.64 3.70 -11.27
N GLY A 65 -1.39 4.07 -10.99
CA GLY A 65 -0.53 3.35 -10.06
C GLY A 65 -0.25 4.14 -8.80
N GLY A 66 -0.99 5.22 -8.54
CA GLY A 66 -0.76 6.09 -7.41
C GLY A 66 -1.58 5.70 -6.19
N VAL A 67 -1.10 6.13 -5.03
CA VAL A 67 -1.78 5.89 -3.76
C VAL A 67 -1.57 7.09 -2.85
N TRP A 68 -2.55 7.34 -1.97
CA TRP A 68 -2.40 8.26 -0.85
C TRP A 68 -2.02 7.45 0.37
N LEU A 69 -0.87 7.75 0.96
CA LEU A 69 -0.29 6.97 2.05
C LEU A 69 -0.58 7.62 3.40
N LYS A 70 -0.91 6.76 4.35
CA LYS A 70 -1.19 7.15 5.72
C LYS A 70 0.09 7.05 6.53
N GLY A 71 0.65 8.19 6.93
CA GLY A 71 1.94 8.24 7.62
C GLY A 71 1.89 8.95 8.96
N TRP A 72 0.71 9.03 9.59
CA TRP A 72 0.53 9.70 10.87
C TRP A 72 0.06 8.71 11.93
N SER A 73 0.19 9.14 13.19
CA SER A 73 -0.23 8.34 14.34
C SER A 73 0.50 7.00 14.36
N GLU A 74 -0.22 5.89 14.51
CA GLU A 74 0.38 4.55 14.53
C GLU A 74 1.04 4.16 13.21
N ASN A 75 0.80 4.92 12.15
CA ASN A 75 1.41 4.68 10.84
C ASN A 75 2.66 5.52 10.58
N GLU A 76 3.19 6.19 11.61
CA GLU A 76 4.41 6.97 11.44
C GLU A 76 5.52 6.08 10.88
N GLY A 77 6.16 6.54 9.80
CA GLY A 77 7.23 5.80 9.14
C GLY A 77 6.77 4.78 8.10
N VAL A 78 5.46 4.54 7.97
CA VAL A 78 4.94 3.56 7.00
C VAL A 78 5.30 3.94 5.55
N PRO A 79 5.09 5.20 5.10
CA PRO A 79 5.45 5.52 3.72
C PRO A 79 6.92 5.24 3.41
N GLN A 80 7.83 5.59 4.31
CA GLN A 80 9.25 5.35 4.13
C GLN A 80 9.60 3.87 4.13
N ALA A 81 8.93 3.08 4.96
CA ALA A 81 9.13 1.64 5.01
C ALA A 81 8.69 0.98 3.70
N LEU A 82 7.58 1.43 3.12
CA LEU A 82 7.10 0.92 1.84
C LEU A 82 8.06 1.29 0.70
N GLU A 83 8.63 2.49 0.75
CA GLU A 83 9.60 2.89 -0.25
C GLU A 83 10.87 2.05 -0.14
N LEU A 84 11.36 1.86 1.07
CA LEU A 84 12.55 1.04 1.32
C LEU A 84 12.33 -0.41 0.85
N ALA A 85 11.12 -0.92 1.01
CA ALA A 85 10.76 -2.28 0.59
C ALA A 85 10.52 -2.42 -0.91
N GLY A 86 10.57 -1.33 -1.67
CA GLY A 86 10.35 -1.37 -3.11
C GLY A 86 8.89 -1.50 -3.52
N VAL A 87 7.97 -1.14 -2.63
CA VAL A 87 6.53 -1.20 -2.91
C VAL A 87 6.07 0.09 -3.60
N VAL A 88 6.53 1.23 -3.11
CA VAL A 88 6.16 2.53 -3.66
C VAL A 88 7.40 3.39 -3.86
N ARG A 89 7.26 4.41 -4.70
CA ARG A 89 8.20 5.51 -4.83
C ARG A 89 7.47 6.77 -4.36
N LEU A 90 7.98 7.42 -3.33
CA LEU A 90 7.38 8.66 -2.83
C LEU A 90 7.65 9.78 -3.84
N THR A 91 6.63 10.54 -4.19
CA THR A 91 6.74 11.57 -5.23
C THR A 91 6.98 12.97 -4.68
N GLY A 92 6.84 13.15 -3.38
CA GLY A 92 6.93 14.46 -2.76
C GLY A 92 5.62 15.22 -2.77
N ARG A 93 4.62 14.77 -3.53
CA ARG A 93 3.30 15.38 -3.50
C ARG A 93 2.60 15.01 -2.21
N LYS A 94 1.78 15.94 -1.71
CA LYS A 94 1.05 15.74 -0.47
C LYS A 94 -0.36 16.28 -0.62
N HIS A 95 -1.28 15.75 0.17
CA HIS A 95 -2.65 16.28 0.25
C HIS A 95 -3.04 16.39 1.71
N ARG A 96 -3.47 17.59 2.10
CA ARG A 96 -3.97 17.82 3.45
C ARG A 96 -5.45 17.46 3.52
N SER A 97 -5.81 16.64 4.51
CA SER A 97 -7.20 16.30 4.81
C SER A 97 -7.41 16.53 6.31
N GLY A 98 -8.08 17.64 6.62
CA GLY A 98 -8.25 18.03 8.04
C GLY A 98 -6.90 18.30 8.71
N TRP A 99 -6.63 17.57 9.77
CA TRP A 99 -5.41 17.73 10.56
C TRP A 99 -4.25 16.86 10.08
N VAL A 100 -4.47 16.04 9.07
CA VAL A 100 -3.45 15.09 8.61
C VAL A 100 -3.01 15.43 7.20
N ILE A 101 -1.80 14.98 6.85
CA ILE A 101 -1.22 15.16 5.52
C ILE A 101 -0.88 13.79 4.98
N ALA A 102 -1.49 13.43 3.85
CA ALA A 102 -1.19 12.17 3.17
C ALA A 102 -0.04 12.38 2.19
N ASP A 103 0.88 11.42 2.13
CA ASP A 103 1.95 11.40 1.15
C ASP A 103 1.50 10.67 -0.11
N HIS A 104 1.89 11.20 -1.26
CA HIS A 104 1.61 10.54 -2.53
C HIS A 104 2.73 9.57 -2.86
N GLY A 105 2.37 8.34 -3.21
CA GLY A 105 3.31 7.35 -3.69
C GLY A 105 2.84 6.78 -5.02
N GLU A 106 3.79 6.29 -5.80
CA GLU A 106 3.51 5.53 -7.02
C GLU A 106 3.99 4.12 -6.80
N LEU A 107 3.13 3.15 -7.10
CA LEU A 107 3.52 1.75 -7.03
C LEU A 107 4.65 1.48 -8.01
N THR A 108 5.65 0.72 -7.55
CA THR A 108 6.71 0.27 -8.45
C THR A 108 6.14 -0.70 -9.48
N GLU A 109 6.89 -0.95 -10.54
CA GLU A 109 6.45 -1.89 -11.57
C GLU A 109 6.15 -3.27 -10.96
N ARG A 110 7.01 -3.73 -10.08
CA ARG A 110 6.79 -5.01 -9.40
C ARG A 110 5.52 -4.98 -8.54
N ALA A 111 5.30 -3.90 -7.83
CA ALA A 111 4.10 -3.77 -7.00
C ALA A 111 2.84 -3.75 -7.86
N LEU A 112 2.89 -3.10 -9.02
CA LEU A 112 1.75 -3.12 -9.96
C LEU A 112 1.44 -4.54 -10.43
N GLN A 113 2.46 -5.32 -10.75
CA GLN A 113 2.27 -6.71 -11.17
C GLN A 113 1.63 -7.55 -10.07
N VAL A 114 2.11 -7.41 -8.83
CA VAL A 114 1.57 -8.15 -7.70
C VAL A 114 0.13 -7.71 -7.42
N ARG A 115 -0.13 -6.40 -7.44
CA ARG A 115 -1.49 -5.87 -7.25
C ARG A 115 -2.45 -6.46 -8.27
N ASP A 116 -2.09 -6.39 -9.53
CA ASP A 116 -2.98 -6.83 -10.61
C ASP A 116 -3.25 -8.32 -10.50
N HIS A 117 -2.24 -9.10 -10.14
CA HIS A 117 -2.42 -10.53 -9.93
C HIS A 117 -3.37 -10.80 -8.75
N GLN A 118 -3.17 -10.13 -7.61
CA GLN A 118 -4.02 -10.32 -6.44
C GLN A 118 -5.46 -9.93 -6.70
N LEU A 119 -5.67 -8.76 -7.33
CA LEU A 119 -7.03 -8.29 -7.61
C LEU A 119 -7.73 -9.15 -8.64
N HIS A 120 -7.00 -9.64 -9.64
CA HIS A 120 -7.57 -10.55 -10.63
C HIS A 120 -8.04 -11.85 -9.99
N GLN A 121 -7.27 -12.39 -9.07
CA GLN A 121 -7.65 -13.63 -8.37
C GLN A 121 -8.92 -13.46 -7.54
N ARG A 122 -9.08 -12.32 -6.90
CA ARG A 122 -10.26 -12.07 -6.06
C ARG A 122 -11.56 -11.90 -6.86
N LYS A 123 -11.44 -11.50 -8.12
CA LYS A 123 -12.61 -11.31 -8.98
C LYS A 123 -13.13 -12.60 -9.59
N ARG A 124 -12.47 -13.70 -9.33
CA ARG A 124 -12.85 -15.01 -9.86
C ARG A 124 -13.81 -15.75 -8.97
#